data_680e5250fba17b56b0c81defa2410abf
#
_entry.id   680e5250fba17b56b0c81defa2410abf
#
_cell.length_a   1.000
_cell.length_b   1.000
_cell.length_c   1.000
_cell.angle_alpha   90.00
_cell.angle_beta   90.00
_cell.angle_gamma   90.00
#
_symmetry.space_group_name_H-M   'P 1'
#
loop_
_entity.id
_entity.type
_entity.pdbx_description
1 polymer ?
#
loop_
_entity_poly.entity_id
_entity_poly.type
_entity_poly.pdbx_seq_one_letter_code
_entity_poly.pdbx_strand_id
1 'polypeptide(L)'
;EEALQSLDISSFGLLFTTVPLYHTYDCDTIQISPFNLSQQYSVIQETIVNSQNRYKNHKLKTNFHAFFEKDLFVANTNMTSKNQILTYLCDLLQVKRYTDAGFEEKVYKRENASTTAFGHIAIPHSTDMDAIKTSIAVAVSKKGFQWDNNTVHLVFLLAINKADKKTFRELYESLISLFSNDSILQEARSCTTFEEFETLVYSNINQE
;
A
#
# COMPACT_ATOMS: atom_id res chain seq x y z
N GLU A 1 1.99 -19.23 31.13
CA GLU A 1 1.42 -19.71 29.85
C GLU A 1 -0.10 -19.88 29.91
N GLU A 2 -0.66 -20.39 31.03
CA GLU A 2 -2.13 -20.53 31.16
C GLU A 2 -2.90 -19.23 30.88
N ALA A 3 -2.37 -18.08 31.29
CA ALA A 3 -2.99 -16.78 31.00
C ALA A 3 -2.96 -16.45 29.49
N LEU A 4 -1.98 -16.92 28.72
CA LEU A 4 -1.90 -16.70 27.26
C LEU A 4 -2.93 -17.54 26.51
N GLN A 5 -3.31 -18.71 27.01
CA GLN A 5 -4.31 -19.57 26.39
C GLN A 5 -5.73 -18.97 26.45
N SER A 6 -5.96 -18.02 27.36
CA SER A 6 -7.24 -17.31 27.49
C SER A 6 -7.32 -16.06 26.62
N LEU A 7 -6.23 -15.65 25.96
CA LEU A 7 -6.17 -14.47 25.10
C LEU A 7 -6.27 -14.88 23.63
N ASP A 8 -6.93 -14.07 22.83
CA ASP A 8 -6.87 -14.17 21.38
C ASP A 8 -5.52 -13.64 20.88
N ILE A 9 -4.52 -14.53 20.91
CA ILE A 9 -3.13 -14.21 20.51
C ILE A 9 -3.00 -13.98 19.01
N SER A 10 -3.90 -14.53 18.21
CA SER A 10 -3.90 -14.31 16.75
C SER A 10 -4.07 -12.84 16.34
N SER A 11 -4.60 -12.01 17.27
CA SER A 11 -4.71 -10.55 17.08
C SER A 11 -3.38 -9.79 17.26
N PHE A 12 -2.34 -10.44 17.79
CA PHE A 12 -1.03 -9.85 18.00
C PHE A 12 -0.05 -10.29 16.91
N GLY A 13 0.74 -9.38 16.39
CA GLY A 13 1.78 -9.69 15.40
C GLY A 13 3.06 -10.24 16.02
N LEU A 14 3.33 -9.94 17.30
CA LEU A 14 4.56 -10.28 17.99
C LEU A 14 4.35 -10.45 19.49
N LEU A 15 4.92 -11.50 20.06
CA LEU A 15 4.90 -11.81 21.48
C LEU A 15 6.32 -11.78 22.06
N PHE A 16 6.55 -10.93 23.06
CA PHE A 16 7.78 -10.96 23.87
C PHE A 16 7.56 -11.80 25.10
N THR A 17 8.51 -12.68 25.40
CA THR A 17 8.50 -13.50 26.62
C THR A 17 9.85 -13.45 27.33
N THR A 18 9.83 -13.52 28.64
CA THR A 18 11.06 -13.63 29.45
C THR A 18 11.36 -15.06 29.87
N VAL A 19 10.45 -15.99 29.59
CA VAL A 19 10.58 -17.41 29.91
C VAL A 19 10.34 -18.25 28.63
N PRO A 20 10.90 -19.45 28.55
CA PRO A 20 10.60 -20.37 27.47
C PRO A 20 9.09 -20.65 27.40
N LEU A 21 8.54 -20.75 26.19
CA LEU A 21 7.17 -21.17 25.94
C LEU A 21 7.16 -22.64 25.53
N TYR A 22 6.19 -23.39 26.04
CA TYR A 22 6.04 -24.82 25.74
C TYR A 22 5.04 -25.07 24.59
N HIS A 23 4.29 -24.04 24.20
CA HIS A 23 3.32 -24.08 23.08
C HIS A 23 3.74 -23.12 21.98
N THR A 24 3.39 -23.47 20.77
CA THR A 24 3.48 -22.57 19.60
C THR A 24 2.25 -21.71 19.53
N TYR A 25 2.42 -20.42 19.23
CA TYR A 25 1.34 -19.45 19.06
C TYR A 25 1.33 -18.97 17.61
N ASP A 26 0.17 -18.57 17.15
CA ASP A 26 -0.02 -18.03 15.77
C ASP A 26 0.41 -16.55 15.70
N CYS A 27 1.61 -16.28 16.22
CA CYS A 27 2.29 -14.99 16.13
C CYS A 27 3.80 -15.19 16.28
N ASP A 28 4.57 -14.21 15.85
CA ASP A 28 6.01 -14.22 16.07
C ASP A 28 6.31 -14.17 17.57
N THR A 29 7.26 -14.98 18.01
CA THR A 29 7.62 -15.06 19.41
C THR A 29 9.12 -14.86 19.59
N ILE A 30 9.50 -13.93 20.46
CA ILE A 30 10.90 -13.71 20.83
C ILE A 30 11.09 -13.78 22.35
N GLN A 31 12.01 -14.63 22.78
CA GLN A 31 12.42 -14.69 24.17
C GLN A 31 13.49 -13.62 24.42
N ILE A 32 13.25 -12.76 25.39
CA ILE A 32 14.17 -11.71 25.82
C ILE A 32 14.64 -11.95 27.26
N SER A 33 15.90 -11.60 27.54
CA SER A 33 16.42 -11.62 28.90
C SER A 33 16.24 -10.26 29.56
N PRO A 34 15.52 -10.14 30.68
CA PRO A 34 15.33 -8.87 31.34
C PRO A 34 16.67 -8.27 31.90
N PHE A 35 17.68 -9.11 32.01
CA PHE A 35 19.01 -8.70 32.56
C PHE A 35 19.97 -8.20 31.45
N ASN A 36 19.71 -8.48 30.16
CA ASN A 36 20.61 -8.18 29.04
C ASN A 36 19.90 -7.45 27.89
N LEU A 37 18.91 -6.61 28.19
CA LEU A 37 18.11 -5.90 27.17
C LEU A 37 18.98 -5.05 26.23
N SER A 38 20.02 -4.40 26.76
CA SER A 38 20.91 -3.58 25.94
C SER A 38 21.67 -4.36 24.86
N GLN A 39 22.05 -5.61 25.15
CA GLN A 39 22.74 -6.50 24.22
C GLN A 39 21.78 -7.11 23.18
N GLN A 40 20.51 -7.20 23.52
CA GLN A 40 19.45 -7.75 22.65
C GLN A 40 18.71 -6.69 21.85
N TYR A 41 19.06 -5.41 22.05
CA TYR A 41 18.31 -4.28 21.46
C TYR A 41 18.21 -4.37 19.92
N SER A 42 19.31 -4.67 19.22
CA SER A 42 19.33 -4.81 17.77
C SER A 42 18.42 -5.96 17.28
N VAL A 43 18.48 -7.10 17.95
CA VAL A 43 17.65 -8.27 17.61
C VAL A 43 16.16 -7.97 17.86
N ILE A 44 15.85 -7.29 18.96
CA ILE A 44 14.48 -6.86 19.27
C ILE A 44 13.95 -5.90 18.20
N GLN A 45 14.75 -4.89 17.82
CA GLN A 45 14.35 -3.94 16.78
C GLN A 45 14.14 -4.61 15.43
N GLU A 46 15.05 -5.48 15.02
CA GLU A 46 14.94 -6.25 13.78
C GLU A 46 13.68 -7.13 13.78
N THR A 47 13.42 -7.85 14.88
CA THR A 47 12.22 -8.69 14.99
C THR A 47 10.94 -7.87 14.91
N ILE A 48 10.90 -6.68 15.54
CA ILE A 48 9.73 -5.77 15.45
C ILE A 48 9.52 -5.34 14.01
N VAL A 49 10.57 -4.90 13.31
CA VAL A 49 10.48 -4.44 11.93
C VAL A 49 9.99 -5.57 11.02
N ASN A 50 10.56 -6.76 11.16
CA ASN A 50 10.20 -7.93 10.36
C ASN A 50 8.74 -8.36 10.61
N SER A 51 8.30 -8.38 11.87
CA SER A 51 6.90 -8.67 12.20
C SER A 51 5.93 -7.63 11.63
N GLN A 52 6.27 -6.35 11.71
CA GLN A 52 5.47 -5.29 11.10
C GLN A 52 5.40 -5.42 9.57
N ASN A 53 6.50 -5.76 8.92
CA ASN A 53 6.54 -5.98 7.46
C ASN A 53 5.67 -7.17 7.06
N ARG A 54 5.79 -8.31 7.77
CA ARG A 54 4.92 -9.48 7.52
C ARG A 54 3.45 -9.14 7.68
N TYR A 55 3.07 -8.41 8.72
CA TYR A 55 1.69 -7.95 8.90
C TYR A 55 1.22 -7.07 7.73
N LYS A 56 2.03 -6.09 7.31
CA LYS A 56 1.73 -5.21 6.17
C LYS A 56 1.60 -6.00 4.87
N ASN A 57 2.51 -6.94 4.62
CA ASN A 57 2.50 -7.79 3.45
C ASN A 57 1.26 -8.69 3.42
N HIS A 58 0.90 -9.29 4.54
CA HIS A 58 -0.32 -10.08 4.67
C HIS A 58 -1.58 -9.23 4.37
N LYS A 59 -1.65 -8.01 4.90
CA LYS A 59 -2.77 -7.08 4.64
C LYS A 59 -2.85 -6.67 3.18
N LEU A 60 -1.73 -6.37 2.55
CA LEU A 60 -1.69 -6.05 1.13
C LEU A 60 -2.19 -7.24 0.30
N LYS A 61 -1.70 -8.44 0.56
CA LYS A 61 -2.10 -9.67 -0.14
C LYS A 61 -3.59 -9.95 0.02
N THR A 62 -4.11 -9.89 1.24
CA THR A 62 -5.52 -10.22 1.55
C THR A 62 -6.50 -9.21 0.93
N ASN A 63 -6.12 -7.93 0.86
CA ASN A 63 -7.00 -6.87 0.39
C ASN A 63 -6.70 -6.40 -1.04
N PHE A 64 -5.73 -7.00 -1.74
CA PHE A 64 -5.33 -6.55 -3.07
C PHE A 64 -6.53 -6.46 -4.02
N HIS A 65 -7.24 -7.55 -4.25
CA HIS A 65 -8.40 -7.59 -5.16
C HIS A 65 -9.65 -6.86 -4.65
N ALA A 66 -9.68 -6.46 -3.37
CA ALA A 66 -10.76 -5.61 -2.88
C ALA A 66 -10.64 -4.17 -3.40
N PHE A 67 -9.40 -3.71 -3.65
CA PHE A 67 -9.11 -2.33 -4.03
C PHE A 67 -8.50 -2.17 -5.42
N PHE A 68 -7.90 -3.21 -5.99
CA PHE A 68 -7.30 -3.20 -7.33
C PHE A 68 -8.09 -4.03 -8.30
N GLU A 69 -8.30 -3.49 -9.49
CA GLU A 69 -9.04 -4.16 -10.57
C GLU A 69 -8.32 -3.95 -11.91
N LYS A 70 -8.36 -4.96 -12.78
CA LYS A 70 -7.77 -4.91 -14.11
C LYS A 70 -8.25 -3.71 -14.94
N ASP A 71 -9.54 -3.39 -14.90
CA ASP A 71 -10.13 -2.30 -15.65
C ASP A 71 -9.74 -0.90 -15.14
N LEU A 72 -9.09 -0.83 -13.98
CA LEU A 72 -8.53 0.38 -13.38
C LEU A 72 -7.01 0.46 -13.51
N PHE A 73 -6.40 -0.43 -14.29
CA PHE A 73 -4.96 -0.43 -14.58
C PHE A 73 -4.68 0.13 -15.97
N VAL A 74 -3.77 1.10 -16.04
CA VAL A 74 -3.42 1.82 -17.29
C VAL A 74 -1.92 1.71 -17.53
N ALA A 75 -1.56 1.13 -18.65
CA ALA A 75 -0.19 1.06 -19.15
C ALA A 75 -0.14 1.42 -20.63
N ASN A 76 1.07 1.59 -21.18
CA ASN A 76 1.28 1.81 -22.61
C ASN A 76 0.48 2.98 -23.20
N THR A 77 0.23 4.02 -22.39
CA THR A 77 -0.52 5.20 -22.81
C THR A 77 0.37 6.23 -23.52
N ASN A 78 -0.24 7.02 -24.41
CA ASN A 78 0.41 8.19 -25.02
C ASN A 78 0.25 9.46 -24.17
N MET A 79 -0.41 9.39 -23.03
CA MET A 79 -0.52 10.50 -22.10
C MET A 79 0.84 10.78 -21.49
N THR A 80 1.19 12.07 -21.36
CA THR A 80 2.51 12.51 -20.89
C THR A 80 2.45 13.51 -19.76
N SER A 81 1.26 14.00 -19.39
CA SER A 81 1.10 15.04 -18.38
C SER A 81 0.22 14.58 -17.22
N LYS A 82 0.43 15.23 -16.07
CA LYS A 82 -0.39 15.09 -14.85
C LYS A 82 -1.88 15.20 -15.16
N ASN A 83 -2.29 16.26 -15.86
CA ASN A 83 -3.70 16.49 -16.09
C ASN A 83 -4.33 15.40 -16.96
N GLN A 84 -3.66 14.98 -18.04
CA GLN A 84 -4.17 13.91 -18.89
C GLN A 84 -4.42 12.63 -18.12
N ILE A 85 -3.45 12.22 -17.30
CA ILE A 85 -3.59 10.95 -16.57
C ILE A 85 -4.58 11.06 -15.40
N LEU A 86 -4.65 12.18 -14.70
CA LEU A 86 -5.62 12.38 -13.62
C LEU A 86 -7.05 12.34 -14.14
N THR A 87 -7.37 13.14 -15.19
CA THR A 87 -8.71 13.12 -15.81
C THR A 87 -9.06 11.72 -16.26
N TYR A 88 -8.15 11.02 -16.96
CA TYR A 88 -8.42 9.68 -17.46
C TYR A 88 -8.71 8.67 -16.33
N LEU A 89 -7.92 8.69 -15.25
CA LEU A 89 -8.15 7.79 -14.12
C LEU A 89 -9.44 8.13 -13.35
N CYS A 90 -9.79 9.42 -13.24
CA CYS A 90 -11.08 9.84 -12.67
C CYS A 90 -12.25 9.36 -13.51
N ASP A 91 -12.16 9.47 -14.85
CA ASP A 91 -13.17 8.97 -15.78
C ASP A 91 -13.38 7.45 -15.64
N LEU A 92 -12.30 6.67 -15.51
CA LEU A 92 -12.41 5.21 -15.29
C LEU A 92 -13.19 4.90 -14.01
N LEU A 93 -12.90 5.58 -12.90
CA LEU A 93 -13.61 5.40 -11.63
C LEU A 93 -15.09 5.81 -11.74
N GLN A 94 -15.38 6.89 -12.44
CA GLN A 94 -16.73 7.36 -12.67
C GLN A 94 -17.55 6.42 -13.57
N VAL A 95 -16.98 5.92 -14.66
CA VAL A 95 -17.60 4.92 -15.54
C VAL A 95 -17.98 3.66 -14.75
N LYS A 96 -17.13 3.23 -13.83
CA LYS A 96 -17.40 2.14 -12.89
C LYS A 96 -18.44 2.49 -11.82
N ARG A 97 -18.85 3.75 -11.69
CA ARG A 97 -19.72 4.27 -10.62
C ARG A 97 -19.12 4.11 -9.22
N TYR A 98 -17.81 4.18 -9.11
CA TYR A 98 -17.10 4.13 -7.83
C TYR A 98 -16.95 5.52 -7.21
N THR A 99 -17.12 6.56 -8.04
CA THR A 99 -17.11 7.97 -7.63
C THR A 99 -18.26 8.73 -8.26
N ASP A 100 -18.61 9.87 -7.69
CA ASP A 100 -19.58 10.82 -8.27
C ASP A 100 -18.91 11.77 -9.30
N ALA A 101 -19.74 12.59 -9.97
CA ALA A 101 -19.26 13.56 -10.97
C ALA A 101 -18.37 14.69 -10.38
N GLY A 102 -18.42 14.93 -9.07
CA GLY A 102 -17.60 15.95 -8.38
C GLY A 102 -16.24 15.44 -7.92
N PHE A 103 -15.96 14.15 -8.07
CA PHE A 103 -14.72 13.55 -7.54
C PHE A 103 -13.46 14.14 -8.19
N GLU A 104 -13.45 14.31 -9.50
CA GLU A 104 -12.31 14.88 -10.23
C GLU A 104 -11.95 16.28 -9.71
N GLU A 105 -12.94 17.15 -9.54
CA GLU A 105 -12.72 18.51 -9.01
C GLU A 105 -12.08 18.47 -7.62
N LYS A 106 -12.53 17.55 -6.75
CA LYS A 106 -11.97 17.38 -5.40
C LYS A 106 -10.52 16.87 -5.44
N VAL A 107 -10.20 15.95 -6.35
CA VAL A 107 -8.82 15.47 -6.57
C VAL A 107 -7.93 16.63 -7.02
N TYR A 108 -8.34 17.41 -8.03
CA TYR A 108 -7.58 18.58 -8.48
C TYR A 108 -7.41 19.63 -7.39
N LYS A 109 -8.46 19.91 -6.62
CA LYS A 109 -8.40 20.85 -5.48
C LYS A 109 -7.34 20.41 -4.47
N ARG A 110 -7.29 19.10 -4.15
CA ARG A 110 -6.29 18.53 -3.23
C ARG A 110 -4.89 18.60 -3.82
N GLU A 111 -4.71 18.23 -5.07
CA GLU A 111 -3.42 18.19 -5.76
C GLU A 111 -2.83 19.59 -5.94
N ASN A 112 -3.67 20.58 -6.26
CA ASN A 112 -3.25 21.99 -6.42
C ASN A 112 -2.88 22.65 -5.08
N ALA A 113 -3.42 22.20 -3.96
CA ALA A 113 -3.04 22.70 -2.64
C ALA A 113 -1.63 22.26 -2.24
N SER A 114 -1.23 21.06 -2.61
CA SER A 114 0.12 20.52 -2.41
C SER A 114 0.25 19.27 -3.25
N THR A 115 1.31 19.15 -4.04
CA THR A 115 1.53 17.95 -4.88
C THR A 115 1.55 16.68 -4.05
N THR A 116 0.96 15.62 -4.59
CA THR A 116 1.01 14.28 -4.01
C THR A 116 2.16 13.45 -4.57
N ALA A 117 2.97 14.03 -5.44
CA ALA A 117 4.15 13.36 -6.00
C ALA A 117 5.31 13.37 -5.00
N PHE A 118 5.96 12.23 -4.85
CA PHE A 118 7.23 12.07 -4.15
C PHE A 118 8.13 11.10 -4.93
N GLY A 119 9.35 11.50 -5.19
CA GLY A 119 10.24 10.75 -6.09
C GLY A 119 9.57 10.51 -7.45
N HIS A 120 9.41 9.27 -7.82
CA HIS A 120 8.81 8.84 -9.10
C HIS A 120 7.38 8.30 -8.98
N ILE A 121 6.74 8.53 -7.85
CA ILE A 121 5.37 8.06 -7.54
C ILE A 121 4.48 9.28 -7.26
N ALA A 122 3.21 9.21 -7.66
CA ALA A 122 2.18 10.15 -7.22
C ALA A 122 0.98 9.39 -6.65
N ILE A 123 0.36 9.95 -5.61
CA ILE A 123 -0.78 9.35 -4.91
C ILE A 123 -1.91 10.37 -4.78
N PRO A 124 -2.48 10.81 -5.91
CA PRO A 124 -3.59 11.74 -5.90
C PRO A 124 -4.83 11.13 -5.24
N HIS A 125 -5.58 11.96 -4.51
CA HIS A 125 -6.78 11.56 -3.80
C HIS A 125 -7.67 12.75 -3.47
N SER A 126 -8.96 12.51 -3.20
CA SER A 126 -9.85 13.49 -2.58
C SER A 126 -9.68 13.50 -1.05
N THR A 127 -9.77 14.67 -0.42
CA THR A 127 -9.74 14.80 1.04
C THR A 127 -11.04 14.35 1.71
N ASP A 128 -12.15 14.28 0.97
CA ASP A 128 -13.49 14.10 1.54
C ASP A 128 -13.80 12.65 1.90
N MET A 129 -13.07 11.68 1.33
CA MET A 129 -13.28 10.24 1.53
C MET A 129 -14.73 9.82 1.28
N ASP A 130 -15.35 10.35 0.24
CA ASP A 130 -16.75 10.20 -0.10
C ASP A 130 -16.98 9.36 -1.38
N ALA A 131 -15.99 8.58 -1.78
CA ALA A 131 -16.16 7.62 -2.85
C ALA A 131 -17.29 6.63 -2.53
N ILE A 132 -18.01 6.21 -3.55
CA ILE A 132 -19.10 5.23 -3.44
C ILE A 132 -18.52 3.85 -3.09
N LYS A 133 -17.40 3.49 -3.73
CA LYS A 133 -16.62 2.28 -3.46
C LYS A 133 -15.13 2.64 -3.33
N THR A 134 -14.48 2.11 -2.31
CA THR A 134 -13.02 2.24 -2.19
C THR A 134 -12.34 1.46 -3.31
N SER A 135 -11.51 2.14 -4.11
CA SER A 135 -10.76 1.56 -5.22
C SER A 135 -9.51 2.35 -5.50
N ILE A 136 -8.54 1.71 -6.14
CA ILE A 136 -7.28 2.32 -6.56
C ILE A 136 -7.15 2.17 -8.07
N ALA A 137 -7.14 3.29 -8.79
CA ALA A 137 -6.80 3.29 -10.21
C ALA A 137 -5.29 3.51 -10.36
N VAL A 138 -4.65 2.65 -11.16
CA VAL A 138 -3.19 2.60 -11.30
C VAL A 138 -2.80 2.99 -12.71
N ALA A 139 -1.81 3.88 -12.84
CA ALA A 139 -1.18 4.15 -14.12
C ALA A 139 0.33 3.95 -14.03
N VAL A 140 0.89 3.26 -15.00
CA VAL A 140 2.33 3.04 -15.13
C VAL A 140 2.84 3.59 -16.46
N SER A 141 4.03 4.19 -16.45
CA SER A 141 4.67 4.70 -17.66
C SER A 141 6.18 4.57 -17.60
N LYS A 142 6.75 3.87 -18.56
CA LYS A 142 8.21 3.79 -18.71
C LYS A 142 8.84 5.14 -19.03
N LYS A 143 8.14 5.99 -19.81
CA LYS A 143 8.61 7.35 -20.16
C LYS A 143 8.34 8.34 -19.03
N GLY A 144 7.34 8.07 -18.19
CA GLY A 144 6.87 8.93 -17.13
C GLY A 144 5.83 9.95 -17.60
N PHE A 145 5.15 10.52 -16.59
CA PHE A 145 4.21 11.63 -16.72
C PHE A 145 4.88 12.89 -16.15
N GLN A 146 4.83 14.00 -16.89
CA GLN A 146 5.28 15.29 -16.35
C GLN A 146 4.34 15.72 -15.22
N TRP A 147 4.85 15.79 -14.01
CA TRP A 147 4.13 16.10 -12.78
C TRP A 147 4.76 17.30 -12.08
N ASP A 148 4.30 18.49 -12.44
CA ASP A 148 4.93 19.76 -12.06
C ASP A 148 6.43 19.78 -12.45
N ASN A 149 7.34 19.80 -11.47
CA ASN A 149 8.78 19.76 -11.69
C ASN A 149 9.39 18.35 -11.68
N ASN A 150 8.55 17.31 -11.51
CA ASN A 150 8.99 15.92 -11.38
C ASN A 150 8.56 15.09 -12.60
N THR A 151 9.20 13.94 -12.78
CA THR A 151 8.74 12.87 -13.65
C THR A 151 8.24 11.71 -12.82
N VAL A 152 6.96 11.43 -12.90
CA VAL A 152 6.29 10.35 -12.17
C VAL A 152 6.09 9.15 -13.10
N HIS A 153 6.44 7.96 -12.65
CA HIS A 153 6.33 6.72 -13.43
C HIS A 153 5.16 5.82 -12.96
N LEU A 154 4.73 6.00 -11.73
CA LEU A 154 3.67 5.22 -11.09
C LEU A 154 2.68 6.15 -10.40
N VAL A 155 1.42 6.05 -10.77
CA VAL A 155 0.33 6.85 -10.20
C VAL A 155 -0.69 5.92 -9.56
N PHE A 156 -1.02 6.17 -8.30
CA PHE A 156 -2.13 5.54 -7.57
C PHE A 156 -3.20 6.58 -7.28
N LEU A 157 -4.24 6.67 -8.11
CA LEU A 157 -5.39 7.51 -7.81
C LEU A 157 -6.32 6.79 -6.82
N LEU A 158 -6.50 7.39 -5.66
CA LEU A 158 -7.23 6.79 -4.55
C LEU A 158 -8.66 7.33 -4.47
N ALA A 159 -9.63 6.46 -4.68
CA ALA A 159 -11.03 6.68 -4.34
C ALA A 159 -11.33 5.99 -3.01
N ILE A 160 -11.61 6.74 -1.94
CA ILE A 160 -11.73 6.20 -0.58
C ILE A 160 -13.12 6.45 -0.04
N ASN A 161 -13.80 5.38 0.44
CA ASN A 161 -15.01 5.46 1.23
C ASN A 161 -14.66 5.53 2.72
N LYS A 162 -15.36 6.37 3.48
CA LYS A 162 -15.14 6.53 4.93
C LYS A 162 -15.23 5.22 5.71
N ALA A 163 -16.09 4.30 5.29
CA ALA A 163 -16.25 3.00 5.94
C ALA A 163 -14.97 2.16 5.90
N ASP A 164 -14.18 2.28 4.84
CA ASP A 164 -12.97 1.48 4.62
C ASP A 164 -11.68 2.16 5.10
N LYS A 165 -11.77 3.33 5.73
CA LYS A 165 -10.64 4.17 6.11
C LYS A 165 -9.52 3.40 6.85
N LYS A 166 -9.88 2.50 7.78
CA LYS A 166 -8.90 1.73 8.56
C LYS A 166 -8.16 0.73 7.67
N THR A 167 -8.88 -0.12 6.97
CA THR A 167 -8.31 -1.14 6.06
C THR A 167 -7.50 -0.50 4.95
N PHE A 168 -8.01 0.60 4.39
CA PHE A 168 -7.31 1.37 3.37
C PHE A 168 -5.98 1.94 3.88
N ARG A 169 -5.92 2.50 5.09
CA ARG A 169 -4.67 3.04 5.65
C ARG A 169 -3.60 1.96 5.79
N GLU A 170 -3.97 0.77 6.27
CA GLU A 170 -3.05 -0.36 6.40
C GLU A 170 -2.48 -0.80 5.03
N LEU A 171 -3.33 -0.87 4.01
CA LEU A 171 -2.92 -1.18 2.64
C LEU A 171 -2.04 -0.07 2.04
N TYR A 172 -2.39 1.18 2.25
CA TYR A 172 -1.62 2.33 1.77
C TYR A 172 -0.19 2.33 2.33
N GLU A 173 -0.01 2.09 3.63
CA GLU A 173 1.32 1.98 4.24
C GLU A 173 2.14 0.84 3.62
N SER A 174 1.50 -0.28 3.30
CA SER A 174 2.14 -1.42 2.63
C SER A 174 2.58 -1.08 1.20
N LEU A 175 1.72 -0.41 0.43
CA LEU A 175 2.05 0.05 -0.93
C LEU A 175 3.23 1.02 -0.94
N ILE A 176 3.21 2.01 -0.05
CA ILE A 176 4.30 2.98 0.04
C ILE A 176 5.61 2.28 0.39
N SER A 177 5.59 1.38 1.37
CA SER A 177 6.77 0.61 1.76
C SER A 177 7.33 -0.19 0.58
N LEU A 178 6.47 -0.89 -0.16
CA LEU A 178 6.86 -1.72 -1.31
C LEU A 178 7.49 -0.88 -2.43
N PHE A 179 6.81 0.17 -2.88
CA PHE A 179 7.25 0.97 -4.02
C PHE A 179 8.26 2.08 -3.67
N SER A 180 8.64 2.24 -2.40
CA SER A 180 9.81 3.02 -1.99
C SER A 180 11.13 2.31 -2.31
N ASN A 181 11.08 1.01 -2.67
CA ASN A 181 12.22 0.28 -3.19
C ASN A 181 12.43 0.61 -4.68
N ASP A 182 13.56 1.20 -5.02
CA ASP A 182 13.87 1.64 -6.39
C ASP A 182 13.86 0.47 -7.40
N SER A 183 14.30 -0.73 -7.01
CA SER A 183 14.28 -1.91 -7.89
C SER A 183 12.85 -2.29 -8.25
N ILE A 184 11.96 -2.38 -7.27
CA ILE A 184 10.56 -2.72 -7.46
C ILE A 184 9.85 -1.65 -8.30
N LEU A 185 10.16 -0.37 -8.06
CA LEU A 185 9.62 0.72 -8.86
C LEU A 185 10.09 0.67 -10.31
N GLN A 186 11.35 0.30 -10.56
CA GLN A 186 11.91 0.10 -11.89
C GLN A 186 11.18 -1.03 -12.65
N GLU A 187 10.85 -2.11 -11.97
CA GLU A 187 10.07 -3.20 -12.53
C GLU A 187 8.62 -2.77 -12.78
N ALA A 188 7.98 -2.11 -11.81
CA ALA A 188 6.60 -1.64 -11.91
C ALA A 188 6.35 -0.75 -13.12
N ARG A 189 7.25 0.21 -13.39
CA ARG A 189 7.11 1.12 -14.56
C ARG A 189 7.22 0.41 -15.91
N SER A 190 7.69 -0.85 -15.93
CA SER A 190 7.81 -1.68 -17.12
C SER A 190 6.64 -2.64 -17.32
N CYS A 191 5.74 -2.76 -16.33
CA CYS A 191 4.53 -3.56 -16.44
C CYS A 191 3.65 -3.03 -17.58
N THR A 192 3.13 -3.93 -18.38
CA THR A 192 2.25 -3.62 -19.52
C THR A 192 0.83 -4.13 -19.31
N THR A 193 0.64 -5.03 -18.36
CA THR A 193 -0.65 -5.62 -18.00
C THR A 193 -0.85 -5.59 -16.48
N PHE A 194 -2.12 -5.71 -16.07
CA PHE A 194 -2.47 -5.80 -14.66
C PHE A 194 -1.90 -7.06 -14.00
N GLU A 195 -1.88 -8.15 -14.73
CA GLU A 195 -1.36 -9.45 -14.27
C GLU A 195 0.15 -9.40 -14.00
N GLU A 196 0.91 -8.65 -14.81
CA GLU A 196 2.34 -8.41 -14.55
C GLU A 196 2.53 -7.56 -13.28
N PHE A 197 1.71 -6.50 -13.11
CA PHE A 197 1.74 -5.65 -11.92
C PHE A 197 1.36 -6.43 -10.65
N GLU A 198 0.31 -7.24 -10.72
CA GLU A 198 -0.13 -8.12 -9.63
C GLU A 198 0.97 -9.11 -9.24
N THR A 199 1.57 -9.77 -10.25
CA THR A 199 2.67 -10.73 -10.04
C THR A 199 3.85 -10.06 -9.35
N LEU A 200 4.22 -8.84 -9.78
CA LEU A 200 5.27 -8.05 -9.16
C LEU A 200 4.97 -7.78 -7.68
N VAL A 201 3.75 -7.34 -7.37
CA VAL A 201 3.34 -7.09 -5.98
C VAL A 201 3.46 -8.38 -5.15
N TYR A 202 2.87 -9.49 -5.62
CA TYR A 202 2.87 -10.74 -4.86
C TYR A 202 4.26 -11.37 -4.71
N SER A 203 5.14 -11.25 -5.72
CA SER A 203 6.50 -11.78 -5.64
C SER A 203 7.33 -11.06 -4.57
N ASN A 204 7.09 -9.76 -4.39
CA ASN A 204 7.88 -8.95 -3.45
C ASN A 204 7.32 -8.93 -2.03
N ILE A 205 6.05 -9.32 -1.81
CA ILE A 205 5.49 -9.51 -0.47
C ILE A 205 5.68 -10.92 0.08
N ASN A 206 6.10 -11.89 -0.75
CA ASN A 206 6.32 -13.28 -0.34
C ASN A 206 7.80 -13.63 -0.14
N GLN A 207 8.74 -12.68 -0.28
CA GLN A 207 10.20 -12.92 -0.22
C GLN A 207 10.80 -12.86 1.19
N GLU A 208 9.99 -13.01 2.26
CA GLU A 208 10.50 -13.09 3.64
C GLU A 208 10.20 -14.44 4.30
#